data_bf8168d1c4bcfc1d140f40c511fb86e4
#
_entry.id   bf8168d1c4bcfc1d140f40c511fb86e4
#
_cell.length_a   1.000
_cell.length_b   1.000
_cell.length_c   1.000
_cell.angle_alpha   90.00
_cell.angle_beta   90.00
_cell.angle_gamma   90.00
#
_symmetry.space_group_name_H-M   'P 1'
#
loop_
_entity.id
_entity.type
_entity.pdbx_description
1 polymer ?
#
loop_
_entity_poly.entity_id
_entity_poly.type
_entity_poly.pdbx_seq_one_letter_code
_entity_poly.pdbx_strand_id
1 'polypeptide(L)'
;MTSESQQHEAACHCGAVRFRVRLTDGFRTARRCSCSYCRMRGAVAVSAAVGDIAFIAGEENLTLYQFNTLTAKHWFCKTCGIYTHHQRRSNPREFGVNVACLEGVSPFDFPEVPVVDGVFHPSDAATGSRVVGILRFEAES
;
A
#
# COMPACT_ATOMS: atom_id res chain seq x y z
N MET A 1 -4.85 -0.08 23.88
CA MET A 1 -4.64 -0.92 22.69
C MET A 1 -3.17 -1.14 22.46
N THR A 2 -2.77 -2.35 22.35
CA THR A 2 -1.38 -2.68 22.18
C THR A 2 -1.00 -2.72 20.71
N SER A 3 0.30 -2.69 20.42
CA SER A 3 0.77 -2.70 19.04
C SER A 3 0.46 -4.03 18.34
N GLU A 4 0.20 -5.11 19.08
CA GLU A 4 -0.13 -6.39 18.47
C GLU A 4 -1.41 -6.32 17.67
N SER A 5 -2.37 -5.47 18.07
CA SER A 5 -3.61 -5.33 17.32
C SER A 5 -3.40 -4.75 15.93
N GLN A 6 -2.22 -4.19 15.66
CA GLN A 6 -1.89 -3.59 14.37
C GLN A 6 -1.05 -4.53 13.51
N GLN A 7 -0.76 -5.74 13.99
CA GLN A 7 0.01 -6.71 13.23
C GLN A 7 -0.94 -7.61 12.44
N HIS A 8 -0.62 -7.81 11.17
CA HIS A 8 -1.48 -8.54 10.25
C HIS A 8 -0.70 -9.59 9.47
N GLU A 9 -1.34 -10.72 9.24
CA GLU A 9 -0.87 -11.69 8.26
C GLU A 9 -1.30 -11.23 6.88
N ALA A 10 -0.46 -11.46 5.89
CA ALA A 10 -0.74 -11.00 4.53
C ALA A 10 -0.23 -12.00 3.50
N ALA A 11 -0.83 -11.98 2.32
CA ALA A 11 -0.43 -12.84 1.22
C ALA A 11 -0.89 -12.24 -0.11
N CYS A 12 -0.18 -12.59 -1.19
CA CYS A 12 -0.67 -12.32 -2.54
C CYS A 12 -1.79 -13.30 -2.87
N HIS A 13 -2.40 -13.11 -4.04
CA HIS A 13 -3.57 -13.91 -4.41
C HIS A 13 -3.27 -15.40 -4.50
N CYS A 14 -2.14 -15.77 -5.10
CA CYS A 14 -1.79 -17.19 -5.25
C CYS A 14 -1.17 -17.79 -4.00
N GLY A 15 -0.83 -16.97 -3.02
CA GLY A 15 -0.23 -17.42 -1.77
C GLY A 15 1.27 -17.67 -1.84
N ALA A 16 1.91 -17.48 -2.99
CA ALA A 16 3.35 -17.71 -3.11
C ALA A 16 4.14 -16.71 -2.25
N VAL A 17 3.66 -15.48 -2.11
CA VAL A 17 4.27 -14.46 -1.27
C VAL A 17 3.44 -14.33 -0.01
N ARG A 18 4.07 -14.51 1.14
CA ARG A 18 3.40 -14.39 2.43
C ARG A 18 4.26 -13.56 3.35
N PHE A 19 3.63 -12.67 4.08
CA PHE A 19 4.37 -11.80 4.99
C PHE A 19 3.51 -11.41 6.19
N ARG A 20 4.19 -10.85 7.17
CA ARG A 20 3.55 -10.32 8.36
C ARG A 20 3.94 -8.87 8.46
N VAL A 21 2.99 -8.00 8.77
CA VAL A 21 3.25 -6.57 8.78
C VAL A 21 2.62 -5.92 10.00
N ARG A 22 3.35 -4.97 10.59
CA ARG A 22 2.84 -4.10 11.63
C ARG A 22 2.54 -2.74 11.00
N LEU A 23 1.29 -2.31 11.08
CA LEU A 23 0.87 -1.04 10.49
C LEU A 23 1.22 0.12 11.42
N THR A 24 1.64 1.24 10.82
CA THR A 24 2.07 2.42 11.59
C THR A 24 0.94 3.04 12.39
N ASP A 25 -0.24 3.15 11.78
CA ASP A 25 -1.39 3.80 12.42
C ASP A 25 -2.67 3.07 12.04
N GLY A 26 -2.60 1.74 12.04
CA GLY A 26 -3.72 0.91 11.67
C GLY A 26 -4.22 1.25 10.28
N PHE A 27 -5.54 1.37 10.14
CA PHE A 27 -6.16 1.70 8.86
C PHE A 27 -6.39 3.19 8.66
N ARG A 28 -5.91 4.03 9.57
CA ARG A 28 -6.09 5.48 9.45
C ARG A 28 -5.29 6.06 8.28
N THR A 29 -4.25 5.38 7.88
CA THR A 29 -3.42 5.81 6.76
C THR A 29 -3.95 5.34 5.41
N ALA A 30 -5.09 4.68 5.33
CA ALA A 30 -5.66 4.15 4.09
C ALA A 30 -5.88 5.28 3.08
N ARG A 31 -5.34 5.09 1.87
CA ARG A 31 -5.44 6.10 0.82
C ARG A 31 -5.24 5.48 -0.54
N ARG A 32 -5.63 6.23 -1.56
CA ARG A 32 -5.24 5.97 -2.94
C ARG A 32 -4.41 7.15 -3.42
N CYS A 33 -3.65 6.93 -4.46
CA CYS A 33 -2.78 7.96 -5.02
C CYS A 33 -3.19 8.22 -6.47
N SER A 34 -3.14 9.48 -6.90
CA SER A 34 -3.54 9.86 -8.25
C SER A 34 -2.42 9.81 -9.27
N CYS A 35 -1.22 9.36 -8.91
CA CYS A 35 -0.11 9.30 -9.86
C CYS A 35 -0.41 8.32 -11.00
N SER A 36 0.39 8.42 -12.07
CA SER A 36 0.13 7.65 -13.29
C SER A 36 0.06 6.14 -13.03
N TYR A 37 0.89 5.64 -12.14
CA TYR A 37 0.94 4.21 -11.85
C TYR A 37 -0.17 3.81 -10.86
N CYS A 38 -0.30 4.57 -9.78
CA CYS A 38 -1.24 4.21 -8.71
C CYS A 38 -2.70 4.30 -9.18
N ARG A 39 -3.03 5.25 -10.06
CA ARG A 39 -4.40 5.33 -10.56
C ARG A 39 -4.76 4.12 -11.42
N MET A 40 -3.78 3.56 -12.13
CA MET A 40 -4.01 2.35 -12.94
C MET A 40 -4.09 1.12 -12.06
N ARG A 41 -3.24 1.05 -11.05
CA ARG A 41 -3.23 -0.07 -10.11
C ARG A 41 -4.48 -0.13 -9.25
N GLY A 42 -4.99 1.02 -8.82
CA GLY A 42 -6.25 1.10 -8.09
C GLY A 42 -6.24 0.57 -6.67
N ALA A 43 -5.08 0.36 -6.10
CA ALA A 43 -4.99 -0.24 -4.76
C ALA A 43 -5.19 0.80 -3.66
N VAL A 44 -5.80 0.36 -2.57
CA VAL A 44 -5.82 1.10 -1.31
C VAL A 44 -4.61 0.65 -0.51
N ALA A 45 -3.79 1.60 -0.07
CA ALA A 45 -2.58 1.30 0.68
C ALA A 45 -2.66 1.84 2.09
N VAL A 46 -2.01 1.15 3.01
CA VAL A 46 -1.81 1.61 4.39
C VAL A 46 -0.33 1.63 4.69
N SER A 47 0.08 2.45 5.64
CA SER A 47 1.50 2.68 5.92
C SER A 47 2.07 1.69 6.92
N ALA A 48 3.32 1.29 6.67
CA ALA A 48 4.14 0.53 7.61
C ALA A 48 5.57 1.07 7.53
N ALA A 49 6.30 1.05 8.64
CA ALA A 49 7.69 1.47 8.63
C ALA A 49 8.55 0.42 7.94
N VAL A 50 9.63 0.85 7.30
CA VAL A 50 10.64 -0.06 6.79
C VAL A 50 11.21 -0.81 8.00
N GLY A 51 11.18 -2.14 7.93
CA GLY A 51 11.56 -2.99 9.05
C GLY A 51 10.38 -3.65 9.73
N ASP A 52 9.17 -3.19 9.45
CA ASP A 52 7.96 -3.76 10.05
C ASP A 52 7.24 -4.75 9.13
N ILE A 53 7.86 -5.14 8.03
CA ILE A 53 7.40 -6.25 7.19
C ILE A 53 8.38 -7.41 7.35
N ALA A 54 7.86 -8.57 7.71
CA ALA A 54 8.65 -9.79 7.81
C ALA A 54 8.11 -10.81 6.81
N PHE A 55 8.94 -11.22 5.86
CA PHE A 55 8.51 -12.19 4.84
C PHE A 55 8.60 -13.60 5.43
N ILE A 56 7.50 -14.33 5.30
CA ILE A 56 7.39 -15.71 5.77
C ILE A 56 7.71 -16.67 4.64
N ALA A 57 7.32 -16.33 3.41
CA ALA A 57 7.57 -17.16 2.22
C ALA A 57 7.53 -16.28 0.99
N GLY A 58 8.33 -16.64 0.00
CA GLY A 58 8.19 -16.09 -1.34
C GLY A 58 8.78 -14.73 -1.56
N GLU A 59 9.63 -14.23 -0.70
CA GLU A 59 10.28 -12.94 -0.96
C GLU A 59 11.01 -12.96 -2.30
N GLU A 60 11.61 -14.09 -2.65
CA GLU A 60 12.31 -14.27 -3.91
C GLU A 60 11.34 -14.31 -5.11
N ASN A 61 10.03 -14.42 -4.86
CA ASN A 61 9.02 -14.45 -5.91
C ASN A 61 8.44 -13.05 -6.18
N LEU A 62 9.02 -12.03 -5.58
CA LEU A 62 8.61 -10.64 -5.83
C LEU A 62 9.37 -10.09 -7.03
N THR A 63 8.66 -9.32 -7.84
CA THR A 63 9.24 -8.55 -8.93
C THR A 63 9.22 -7.08 -8.55
N LEU A 64 10.32 -6.39 -8.81
CA LEU A 64 10.46 -4.96 -8.55
C LEU A 64 10.15 -4.19 -9.82
N TYR A 65 9.26 -3.21 -9.71
CA TYR A 65 8.99 -2.26 -10.78
C TYR A 65 9.33 -0.85 -10.32
N GLN A 66 10.10 -0.14 -11.12
CA GLN A 66 10.45 1.26 -10.86
C GLN A 66 10.28 2.05 -12.14
N PHE A 67 9.95 3.31 -12.00
CA PHE A 67 9.76 4.20 -13.15
C PHE A 67 10.15 5.63 -12.76
N ASN A 68 10.25 6.49 -13.77
CA ASN A 68 10.53 7.92 -13.61
C ASN A 68 11.84 8.12 -12.85
N THR A 69 11.84 8.67 -11.64
CA THR A 69 13.06 8.94 -10.87
C THR A 69 13.72 7.69 -10.31
N LEU A 70 13.06 6.55 -10.37
CA LEU A 70 13.52 5.28 -9.78
C LEU A 70 13.69 5.37 -8.27
N THR A 71 13.04 6.33 -7.62
CA THR A 71 13.11 6.49 -6.16
C THR A 71 12.14 5.57 -5.46
N ALA A 72 10.89 5.54 -5.92
CA ALA A 72 9.89 4.62 -5.38
C ALA A 72 10.13 3.21 -5.91
N LYS A 73 9.87 2.22 -5.06
CA LYS A 73 10.02 0.82 -5.41
C LYS A 73 8.69 0.12 -5.22
N HIS A 74 8.23 -0.56 -6.27
CA HIS A 74 6.94 -1.24 -6.24
C HIS A 74 7.16 -2.72 -6.46
N TRP A 75 6.63 -3.56 -5.57
CA TRP A 75 6.80 -5.00 -5.65
C TRP A 75 5.46 -5.69 -5.91
N PHE A 76 5.51 -6.73 -6.71
CA PHE A 76 4.34 -7.57 -6.95
C PHE A 76 4.78 -9.02 -7.09
N CYS A 77 3.85 -9.94 -6.85
CA CYS A 77 4.11 -11.36 -7.01
C CYS A 77 4.28 -11.69 -8.48
N LYS A 78 5.38 -12.34 -8.83
CA LYS A 78 5.66 -12.66 -10.22
C LYS A 78 4.70 -13.73 -10.76
N THR A 79 4.09 -14.54 -9.90
CA THR A 79 3.19 -15.62 -10.32
C THR A 79 1.77 -15.10 -10.56
N CYS A 80 1.21 -14.32 -9.64
CA CYS A 80 -0.18 -13.86 -9.78
C CYS A 80 -0.31 -12.40 -10.15
N GLY A 81 0.79 -11.64 -10.11
CA GLY A 81 0.78 -10.23 -10.50
C GLY A 81 0.26 -9.27 -9.46
N ILE A 82 -0.12 -9.75 -8.29
CA ILE A 82 -0.72 -8.87 -7.27
C ILE A 82 0.36 -8.04 -6.59
N TYR A 83 0.14 -6.73 -6.59
CA TYR A 83 0.96 -5.78 -5.85
C TYR A 83 0.84 -6.07 -4.35
N THR A 84 1.99 -6.15 -3.69
CA THR A 84 2.02 -6.42 -2.24
C THR A 84 2.32 -5.15 -1.45
N HIS A 85 3.36 -4.45 -1.82
CA HIS A 85 3.78 -3.25 -1.09
C HIS A 85 4.69 -2.41 -1.97
N HIS A 86 4.95 -1.19 -1.51
CA HIS A 86 5.90 -0.31 -2.20
C HIS A 86 6.62 0.54 -1.18
N GLN A 87 7.83 0.98 -1.54
CA GLN A 87 8.59 1.95 -0.76
C GLN A 87 8.26 3.34 -1.32
N ARG A 88 7.86 4.24 -0.45
CA ARG A 88 7.33 5.53 -0.87
C ARG A 88 8.45 6.45 -1.34
N ARG A 89 8.17 7.22 -2.41
CA ARG A 89 9.09 8.22 -2.91
C ARG A 89 9.21 9.39 -1.93
N SER A 90 8.09 9.80 -1.33
CA SER A 90 8.07 10.95 -0.41
C SER A 90 8.69 10.62 0.94
N ASN A 91 8.72 9.34 1.30
CA ASN A 91 9.27 8.91 2.58
C ASN A 91 9.87 7.51 2.44
N PRO A 92 11.18 7.41 2.13
CA PRO A 92 11.78 6.10 1.89
C PRO A 92 11.89 5.23 3.14
N ARG A 93 11.55 5.75 4.31
CA ARG A 93 11.50 4.96 5.54
C ARG A 93 10.13 4.30 5.73
N GLU A 94 9.21 4.51 4.80
CA GLU A 94 7.85 4.02 4.93
C GLU A 94 7.46 3.19 3.73
N PHE A 95 6.80 2.07 3.99
CA PHE A 95 6.14 1.26 2.98
C PHE A 95 4.67 1.62 2.90
N GLY A 96 4.10 1.52 1.69
CA GLY A 96 2.67 1.41 1.50
C GLY A 96 2.34 -0.05 1.27
N VAL A 97 1.36 -0.58 1.97
CA VAL A 97 0.98 -1.99 1.91
C VAL A 97 -0.42 -2.10 1.33
N ASN A 98 -0.59 -3.02 0.38
CA ASN A 98 -1.90 -3.26 -0.25
C ASN A 98 -2.84 -3.87 0.79
N VAL A 99 -3.91 -3.14 1.15
CA VAL A 99 -4.86 -3.65 2.16
C VAL A 99 -5.50 -4.97 1.72
N ALA A 100 -5.63 -5.18 0.41
CA ALA A 100 -6.26 -6.40 -0.10
C ALA A 100 -5.43 -7.64 0.19
N CYS A 101 -4.14 -7.49 0.49
CA CYS A 101 -3.28 -8.61 0.87
C CYS A 101 -3.45 -8.99 2.34
N LEU A 102 -3.98 -8.10 3.16
CA LEU A 102 -4.13 -8.36 4.61
C LEU A 102 -5.26 -9.36 4.84
N GLU A 103 -4.98 -10.37 5.65
CA GLU A 103 -5.95 -11.41 5.95
C GLU A 103 -7.21 -10.82 6.57
N GLY A 104 -8.36 -11.17 6.01
CA GLY A 104 -9.64 -10.71 6.54
C GLY A 104 -10.01 -9.27 6.21
N VAL A 105 -9.20 -8.57 5.41
CA VAL A 105 -9.46 -7.17 5.07
C VAL A 105 -9.75 -7.05 3.58
N SER A 106 -10.79 -6.31 3.25
CA SER A 106 -11.16 -6.00 1.88
C SER A 106 -11.08 -4.50 1.66
N PRO A 107 -10.65 -4.04 0.48
CA PRO A 107 -10.75 -2.61 0.16
C PRO A 107 -12.18 -2.09 0.29
N PHE A 108 -13.16 -2.97 0.15
CA PHE A 108 -14.57 -2.58 0.24
C PHE A 108 -15.06 -2.46 1.69
N ASP A 109 -14.18 -2.73 2.66
CA ASP A 109 -14.47 -2.45 4.07
C ASP A 109 -14.35 -0.96 4.39
N PHE A 110 -13.83 -0.16 3.44
CA PHE A 110 -13.56 1.26 3.64
C PHE A 110 -14.63 2.08 2.92
N PRO A 111 -15.60 2.65 3.65
CA PRO A 111 -16.66 3.43 3.00
C PRO A 111 -16.15 4.71 2.34
N GLU A 112 -15.05 5.25 2.83
CA GLU A 112 -14.43 6.43 2.24
C GLU A 112 -12.92 6.30 2.29
N VAL A 113 -12.27 6.61 1.16
CA VAL A 113 -10.82 6.58 1.08
C VAL A 113 -10.34 7.88 0.42
N PRO A 114 -9.47 8.65 1.09
CA PRO A 114 -8.92 9.85 0.47
C PRO A 114 -8.00 9.49 -0.70
N VAL A 115 -8.01 10.35 -1.71
CA VAL A 115 -7.09 10.26 -2.84
C VAL A 115 -6.07 11.36 -2.67
N VAL A 116 -4.80 10.99 -2.49
CA VAL A 116 -3.72 11.95 -2.33
C VAL A 116 -3.13 12.31 -3.68
N ASP A 117 -2.59 13.52 -3.79
CA ASP A 117 -2.06 14.05 -5.02
C ASP A 117 -0.72 13.40 -5.34
N GLY A 118 -0.69 12.58 -6.39
CA GLY A 118 0.54 11.97 -6.88
C GLY A 118 1.04 12.61 -8.17
N VAL A 119 0.27 13.57 -8.71
CA VAL A 119 0.68 14.31 -9.90
C VAL A 119 1.70 15.39 -9.51
N PHE A 120 1.39 16.13 -8.44
CA PHE A 120 2.36 17.01 -7.81
C PHE A 120 2.82 16.34 -6.53
N HIS A 121 3.84 15.49 -6.69
CA HIS A 121 4.29 14.65 -5.60
C HIS A 121 4.91 15.50 -4.48
N PRO A 122 4.73 15.10 -3.20
CA PRO A 122 5.30 15.86 -2.08
C PRO A 122 6.81 16.04 -2.16
N SER A 123 7.53 15.11 -2.81
CA SER A 123 8.99 15.25 -3.01
C SER A 123 9.34 16.37 -3.96
N ASP A 124 8.41 16.79 -4.81
CA ASP A 124 8.63 17.82 -5.83
C ASP A 124 8.08 19.16 -5.40
N ALA A 125 7.42 19.22 -4.23
CA ALA A 125 6.78 20.44 -3.75
C ALA A 125 7.25 20.74 -2.33
N ALA A 126 7.22 22.03 -1.97
CA ALA A 126 7.58 22.43 -0.61
C ALA A 126 6.50 22.04 0.41
N THR A 127 5.29 21.82 -0.03
CA THR A 127 4.18 21.44 0.83
C THR A 127 4.04 19.92 0.86
N GLY A 128 3.49 19.37 1.94
CA GLY A 128 3.26 17.95 2.06
C GLY A 128 2.14 17.43 1.17
N SER A 129 1.74 16.19 1.40
CA SER A 129 0.67 15.55 0.65
C SER A 129 -0.62 16.32 0.76
N ARG A 130 -1.35 16.36 -0.36
CA ARG A 130 -2.65 17.03 -0.43
C ARG A 130 -3.69 16.02 -0.88
N VAL A 131 -4.86 16.05 -0.22
CA VAL A 131 -6.00 15.24 -0.62
C VAL A 131 -6.72 15.98 -1.75
N VAL A 132 -6.90 15.32 -2.88
CA VAL A 132 -7.56 15.91 -4.05
C VAL A 132 -8.98 15.40 -4.23
N GLY A 133 -9.39 14.39 -3.46
CA GLY A 133 -10.74 13.86 -3.55
C GLY A 133 -10.96 12.72 -2.60
N ILE A 134 -12.18 12.20 -2.59
CA ILE A 134 -12.56 11.08 -1.74
C ILE A 134 -13.33 10.10 -2.61
N LEU A 135 -12.93 8.82 -2.55
CA LEU A 135 -13.68 7.74 -3.17
C LEU A 135 -14.57 7.11 -2.13
N ARG A 136 -15.78 6.79 -2.52
CA ARG A 136 -16.78 6.17 -1.64
C ARG A 136 -17.20 4.82 -2.17
N PHE A 137 -17.43 3.91 -1.25
CA PHE A 137 -18.07 2.65 -1.54
C PHE A 137 -19.32 2.56 -0.69
N GLU A 138 -20.46 2.39 -1.35
CA GLU A 138 -21.74 2.18 -0.68
C GLU A 138 -22.22 0.78 -1.00
N ALA A 139 -22.30 -0.06 0.05
CA ALA A 139 -22.79 -1.41 -0.13
C ALA A 139 -24.29 -1.39 -0.46
N GLU A 140 -24.72 -2.31 -1.34
CA GLU A 140 -26.14 -2.53 -1.57
C GLU A 140 -26.80 -3.00 -0.29
N SER A 141 -27.96 -2.44 0.02
CA SER A 141 -28.69 -2.84 1.22
C SER A 141 -29.61 -4.02 0.96
#